data_7e8d26109bff2e2fd0bb2953b3e17e34
#
_entry.id   7e8d26109bff2e2fd0bb2953b3e17e34
#
_cell.length_a   1.000
_cell.length_b   1.000
_cell.length_c   1.000
_cell.angle_alpha   90.00
_cell.angle_beta   90.00
_cell.angle_gamma   90.00
#
_symmetry.space_group_name_H-M   'P 1'
#
loop_
_entity.id
_entity.type
_entity.pdbx_description
1 polymer ?
#
loop_
_entity_poly.entity_id
_entity_poly.type
_entity_poly.pdbx_seq_one_letter_code
_entity_poly.pdbx_strand_id
1 'polypeptide(L)'
;MFSYASAMAALRSLQRRYAFIACRPIGTTEYGRELTHVRIGCGRRRVLLTAAHHANEWITALVLLAFLEDYAAAFAAGQPLWGIPTRMLYREVTLSVVPLVNPDGVDLVTGAVCPASRQYSRARAIAAAFPQTPFPSGWKANACGVDLNLNYPAGFAQAVQIKRALGFDRPAPCNWPGHTPLDQRETAALAALTEKLSPHCTVALHTQGQEIYWRYGDYADPAAQALGEQMADASGYSLTHPAPGSANAGFKDWFIARFARPGCPAPMFWPTKADRDCI
;
A
#
# COMPACT_ATOMS: atom_id res chain seq x y z
N MET A 1 -3.58 16.37 11.95
CA MET A 1 -4.14 15.81 10.73
C MET A 1 -3.00 15.09 9.99
N PHE A 2 -3.22 13.88 9.47
CA PHE A 2 -2.19 13.14 8.74
C PHE A 2 -1.90 13.82 7.39
N SER A 3 -0.63 13.79 6.95
CA SER A 3 -0.19 14.37 5.68
C SER A 3 1.14 13.75 5.25
N TYR A 4 1.53 13.96 3.99
CA TYR A 4 2.88 13.63 3.53
C TYR A 4 3.96 14.24 4.43
N ALA A 5 3.81 15.50 4.80
CA ALA A 5 4.78 16.19 5.64
C ALA A 5 4.94 15.52 7.02
N SER A 6 3.82 15.11 7.66
CA SER A 6 3.85 14.40 8.94
C SER A 6 4.43 13.00 8.81
N ALA A 7 4.14 12.27 7.74
CA ALA A 7 4.73 10.96 7.45
C ALA A 7 6.26 11.06 7.27
N MET A 8 6.73 12.03 6.50
CA MET A 8 8.17 12.26 6.32
C MET A 8 8.86 12.70 7.61
N ALA A 9 8.20 13.48 8.45
CA ALA A 9 8.73 13.85 9.77
C ALA A 9 8.88 12.62 10.67
N ALA A 10 7.90 11.71 10.69
CA ALA A 10 7.97 10.46 11.43
C ALA A 10 9.13 9.57 10.94
N LEU A 11 9.27 9.37 9.62
CA LEU A 11 10.37 8.58 9.04
C LEU A 11 11.75 9.18 9.34
N ARG A 12 11.91 10.50 9.24
CA ARG A 12 13.16 11.17 9.62
C ARG A 12 13.45 11.02 11.11
N SER A 13 12.43 11.05 11.97
CA SER A 13 12.58 10.80 13.42
C SER A 13 13.04 9.38 13.70
N LEU A 14 12.41 8.39 13.05
CA LEU A 14 12.82 6.98 13.14
C LEU A 14 14.29 6.79 12.75
N GLN A 15 14.68 7.32 11.60
CA GLN A 15 16.04 7.19 11.08
C GLN A 15 17.10 7.85 11.99
N ARG A 16 16.76 8.98 12.62
CA ARG A 16 17.66 9.64 13.59
C ARG A 16 17.82 8.85 14.88
N ARG A 17 16.75 8.22 15.35
CA ARG A 17 16.78 7.43 16.61
C ARG A 17 17.38 6.06 16.46
N TYR A 18 17.23 5.45 15.27
CA TYR A 18 17.58 4.06 15.04
C TYR A 18 18.48 3.90 13.81
N ALA A 19 19.81 3.83 14.03
CA ALA A 19 20.79 3.73 12.95
C ALA A 19 20.69 2.46 12.08
N PHE A 20 19.95 1.45 12.54
CA PHE A 20 19.67 0.22 11.79
C PHE A 20 18.49 0.34 10.81
N ILE A 21 17.79 1.48 10.79
CA ILE A 21 16.74 1.79 9.81
C ILE A 21 17.35 2.60 8.66
N ALA A 22 17.13 2.13 7.44
CA ALA A 22 17.53 2.85 6.25
C ALA A 22 16.30 3.36 5.50
N CYS A 23 16.21 4.68 5.28
CA CYS A 23 15.21 5.32 4.43
C CYS A 23 15.88 5.81 3.15
N ARG A 24 15.28 5.49 1.99
CA ARG A 24 15.81 5.92 0.68
C ARG A 24 14.66 6.29 -0.26
N PRO A 25 14.81 7.31 -1.09
CA PRO A 25 13.87 7.62 -2.14
C PRO A 25 13.90 6.53 -3.21
N ILE A 26 12.72 6.22 -3.76
CA ILE A 26 12.56 5.30 -4.90
C ILE A 26 11.99 6.00 -6.13
N GLY A 27 11.50 7.22 -6.00
CA GLY A 27 10.93 8.03 -7.04
C GLY A 27 10.24 9.26 -6.47
N THR A 28 9.57 9.99 -7.34
CA THR A 28 8.77 11.16 -6.98
C THR A 28 7.42 11.12 -7.69
N THR A 29 6.40 11.72 -7.07
CA THR A 29 5.06 11.84 -7.63
C THR A 29 4.95 12.97 -8.66
N GLU A 30 3.77 13.19 -9.22
CA GLU A 30 3.46 14.29 -10.15
C GLU A 30 3.77 15.67 -9.54
N TYR A 31 3.50 15.87 -8.25
CA TYR A 31 3.80 17.13 -7.55
C TYR A 31 5.13 17.11 -6.79
N GLY A 32 6.05 16.19 -7.16
CA GLY A 32 7.43 16.16 -6.68
C GLY A 32 7.58 15.64 -5.24
N ARG A 33 6.56 15.02 -4.66
CA ARG A 33 6.70 14.37 -3.35
C ARG A 33 7.50 13.08 -3.49
N GLU A 34 8.44 12.88 -2.58
CA GLU A 34 9.30 11.70 -2.56
C GLU A 34 8.52 10.45 -2.14
N LEU A 35 8.71 9.36 -2.87
CA LEU A 35 8.28 8.02 -2.48
C LEU A 35 9.41 7.37 -1.69
N THR A 36 9.18 7.09 -0.42
CA THR A 36 10.23 6.61 0.49
C THR A 36 10.10 5.12 0.75
N HIS A 37 11.19 4.39 0.51
CA HIS A 37 11.39 3.01 0.92
C HIS A 37 12.15 2.96 2.24
N VAL A 38 11.60 2.26 3.22
CA VAL A 38 12.19 1.97 4.53
C VAL A 38 12.66 0.53 4.57
N ARG A 39 13.87 0.29 5.06
CA ARG A 39 14.41 -1.05 5.27
C ARG A 39 14.83 -1.26 6.72
N ILE A 40 14.40 -2.40 7.30
CA ILE A 40 14.82 -2.88 8.61
C ILE A 40 15.11 -4.39 8.52
N GLY A 41 16.17 -4.84 9.19
CA GLY A 41 16.63 -6.23 9.15
C GLY A 41 17.69 -6.51 8.10
N CYS A 42 18.33 -7.69 8.22
CA CYS A 42 19.42 -8.14 7.35
C CYS A 42 19.27 -9.61 6.90
N GLY A 43 18.10 -10.20 7.13
CA GLY A 43 17.84 -11.60 6.81
C GLY A 43 17.67 -11.87 5.32
N ARG A 44 17.73 -13.15 4.96
CA ARG A 44 17.58 -13.59 3.56
C ARG A 44 16.12 -13.57 3.10
N ARG A 45 15.16 -13.73 4.03
CA ARG A 45 13.72 -13.65 3.72
C ARG A 45 13.33 -12.19 3.55
N ARG A 46 13.00 -11.80 2.33
CA ARG A 46 12.59 -10.43 1.99
C ARG A 46 11.08 -10.32 1.92
N VAL A 47 10.53 -9.38 2.69
CA VAL A 47 9.11 -9.08 2.73
C VAL A 47 8.91 -7.63 2.34
N LEU A 48 7.95 -7.35 1.45
CA LEU A 48 7.59 -5.99 1.05
C LEU A 48 6.19 -5.65 1.58
N LEU A 49 6.11 -4.61 2.39
CA LEU A 49 4.84 -4.05 2.86
C LEU A 49 4.58 -2.72 2.18
N THR A 50 3.35 -2.50 1.72
CA THR A 50 2.94 -1.24 1.09
C THR A 50 1.61 -0.76 1.68
N ALA A 51 1.39 0.56 1.69
CA ALA A 51 0.14 1.15 2.17
C ALA A 51 -0.24 2.39 1.37
N ALA A 52 -1.49 2.81 1.52
CA ALA A 52 -2.04 4.00 0.90
C ALA A 52 -1.82 4.06 -0.63
N HIS A 53 -2.10 2.95 -1.35
CA HIS A 53 -2.30 3.00 -2.80
C HIS A 53 -3.51 3.87 -3.13
N HIS A 54 -4.60 3.69 -2.38
CA HIS A 54 -5.75 4.56 -2.46
C HIS A 54 -5.63 5.73 -1.48
N ALA A 55 -5.94 6.92 -1.95
CA ALA A 55 -5.75 8.15 -1.18
C ALA A 55 -6.60 8.22 0.09
N ASN A 56 -7.87 7.80 0.01
CA ASN A 56 -8.80 7.79 1.15
C ASN A 56 -8.51 6.70 2.19
N GLU A 57 -7.59 5.79 1.88
CA GLU A 57 -7.14 4.72 2.78
C GLU A 57 -5.86 5.09 3.55
N TRP A 58 -5.65 6.40 3.78
CA TRP A 58 -4.45 6.96 4.43
C TRP A 58 -4.16 6.38 5.82
N ILE A 59 -5.17 5.86 6.53
CA ILE A 59 -5.00 5.20 7.82
C ILE A 59 -4.01 4.01 7.74
N THR A 60 -3.94 3.32 6.61
CA THR A 60 -3.03 2.20 6.39
C THR A 60 -1.55 2.64 6.47
N ALA A 61 -1.26 3.87 6.04
CA ALA A 61 0.08 4.45 6.19
C ALA A 61 0.43 4.70 7.66
N LEU A 62 -0.52 5.20 8.47
CA LEU A 62 -0.32 5.38 9.90
C LEU A 62 0.01 4.06 10.59
N VAL A 63 -0.68 3.00 10.20
CA VAL A 63 -0.46 1.68 10.80
C VAL A 63 0.95 1.16 10.47
N LEU A 64 1.42 1.28 9.21
CA LEU A 64 2.79 0.89 8.89
C LEU A 64 3.83 1.76 9.60
N LEU A 65 3.57 3.05 9.79
CA LEU A 65 4.47 3.93 10.54
C LEU A 65 4.52 3.53 12.02
N ALA A 66 3.37 3.23 12.63
CA ALA A 66 3.31 2.74 14.02
C ALA A 66 4.01 1.39 14.17
N PHE A 67 3.77 0.45 13.26
CA PHE A 67 4.48 -0.84 13.22
C PHE A 67 6.01 -0.67 13.15
N LEU A 68 6.50 0.24 12.30
CA LEU A 68 7.93 0.52 12.19
C LEU A 68 8.49 1.10 13.50
N GLU A 69 7.74 1.98 14.19
CA GLU A 69 8.10 2.53 15.50
C GLU A 69 8.18 1.43 16.55
N ASP A 70 7.13 0.60 16.68
CA ASP A 70 7.06 -0.47 17.65
C ASP A 70 8.18 -1.49 17.44
N TYR A 71 8.40 -1.89 16.18
CA TYR A 71 9.49 -2.83 15.85
C TYR A 71 10.87 -2.25 16.19
N ALA A 72 11.11 -1.00 15.82
CA ALA A 72 12.38 -0.35 16.08
C ALA A 72 12.65 -0.16 17.57
N ALA A 73 11.64 0.26 18.32
CA ALA A 73 11.75 0.42 19.77
C ALA A 73 11.99 -0.92 20.48
N ALA A 74 11.22 -1.96 20.14
CA ALA A 74 11.39 -3.28 20.71
C ALA A 74 12.78 -3.88 20.38
N PHE A 75 13.25 -3.74 19.14
CA PHE A 75 14.58 -4.20 18.73
C PHE A 75 15.69 -3.47 19.49
N ALA A 76 15.61 -2.15 19.59
CA ALA A 76 16.60 -1.34 20.32
C ALA A 76 16.65 -1.70 21.81
N ALA A 77 15.51 -1.99 22.41
CA ALA A 77 15.39 -2.40 23.81
C ALA A 77 15.71 -3.89 24.04
N GLY A 78 15.93 -4.69 22.98
CA GLY A 78 16.12 -6.13 23.09
C GLY A 78 14.89 -6.89 23.54
N GLN A 79 13.69 -6.29 23.40
CA GLN A 79 12.41 -6.87 23.78
C GLN A 79 11.76 -7.63 22.61
N PRO A 80 10.90 -8.61 22.88
CA PRO A 80 10.10 -9.23 21.84
C PRO A 80 9.05 -8.26 21.31
N LEU A 81 8.66 -8.44 20.04
CA LEU A 81 7.51 -7.79 19.43
C LEU A 81 6.39 -8.83 19.31
N TRP A 82 5.29 -8.65 20.05
CA TRP A 82 4.16 -9.59 20.10
C TRP A 82 4.59 -11.05 20.34
N GLY A 83 5.49 -11.26 21.31
CA GLY A 83 6.02 -12.58 21.64
C GLY A 83 7.13 -13.09 20.71
N ILE A 84 7.44 -12.40 19.62
CA ILE A 84 8.50 -12.79 18.66
C ILE A 84 9.81 -12.11 19.05
N PRO A 85 10.92 -12.85 19.27
CA PRO A 85 12.22 -12.27 19.56
C PRO A 85 12.69 -11.37 18.40
N THR A 86 12.80 -10.05 18.64
CA THR A 86 13.10 -9.09 17.59
C THR A 86 14.49 -9.28 16.97
N ARG A 87 15.48 -9.78 17.73
CA ARG A 87 16.82 -10.10 17.21
C ARG A 87 16.78 -11.26 16.22
N MET A 88 15.92 -12.26 16.43
CA MET A 88 15.70 -13.34 15.48
C MET A 88 15.02 -12.80 14.22
N LEU A 89 13.93 -12.04 14.37
CA LEU A 89 13.24 -11.42 13.26
C LEU A 89 14.18 -10.57 12.40
N TYR A 90 15.03 -9.74 13.03
CA TYR A 90 16.00 -8.89 12.33
C TYR A 90 17.03 -9.68 11.51
N ARG A 91 17.48 -10.84 12.03
CA ARG A 91 18.46 -11.71 11.36
C ARG A 91 17.88 -12.57 10.26
N GLU A 92 16.63 -12.99 10.41
CA GLU A 92 15.96 -13.90 9.47
C GLU A 92 15.24 -13.16 8.34
N VAL A 93 14.72 -11.95 8.62
CA VAL A 93 13.89 -11.18 7.69
C VAL A 93 14.53 -9.84 7.36
N THR A 94 14.51 -9.49 6.09
CA THR A 94 14.68 -8.11 5.65
C THR A 94 13.30 -7.57 5.28
N LEU A 95 12.81 -6.66 6.09
CA LEU A 95 11.55 -5.97 5.87
C LEU A 95 11.79 -4.71 5.05
N SER A 96 11.09 -4.59 3.94
CA SER A 96 11.02 -3.43 3.07
C SER A 96 9.61 -2.84 3.18
N VAL A 97 9.49 -1.54 3.41
CA VAL A 97 8.21 -0.86 3.61
C VAL A 97 8.13 0.37 2.75
N VAL A 98 7.05 0.52 1.99
CA VAL A 98 6.67 1.78 1.32
C VAL A 98 5.35 2.23 1.96
N PRO A 99 5.43 3.04 3.03
CA PRO A 99 4.26 3.31 3.86
C PRO A 99 3.25 4.26 3.21
N LEU A 100 3.64 4.99 2.16
CA LEU A 100 2.81 5.99 1.52
C LEU A 100 3.06 5.96 0.00
N VAL A 101 2.27 5.16 -0.72
CA VAL A 101 2.42 4.98 -2.18
C VAL A 101 1.81 6.15 -2.94
N ASN A 102 0.74 6.78 -2.41
CA ASN A 102 -0.01 7.86 -3.06
C ASN A 102 -0.03 9.14 -2.20
N PRO A 103 1.12 9.80 -1.99
CA PRO A 103 1.17 10.97 -1.10
C PRO A 103 0.40 12.19 -1.63
N ASP A 104 0.31 12.37 -2.96
CA ASP A 104 -0.44 13.48 -3.56
C ASP A 104 -1.94 13.35 -3.31
N GLY A 105 -2.48 12.14 -3.51
CA GLY A 105 -3.88 11.84 -3.24
C GLY A 105 -4.21 11.91 -1.76
N VAL A 106 -3.34 11.37 -0.90
CA VAL A 106 -3.52 11.42 0.56
C VAL A 106 -3.60 12.86 1.06
N ASP A 107 -2.70 13.74 0.63
CA ASP A 107 -2.75 15.17 1.02
C ASP A 107 -4.02 15.87 0.54
N LEU A 108 -4.56 15.45 -0.62
CA LEU A 108 -5.85 15.97 -1.11
C LEU A 108 -6.99 15.57 -0.17
N VAL A 109 -7.10 14.28 0.15
CA VAL A 109 -8.19 13.73 0.98
C VAL A 109 -8.12 14.25 2.41
N THR A 110 -6.93 14.38 2.96
CA THR A 110 -6.73 14.84 4.34
C THR A 110 -6.77 16.35 4.50
N GLY A 111 -6.96 17.10 3.40
CA GLY A 111 -7.05 18.57 3.43
C GLY A 111 -5.70 19.28 3.59
N ALA A 112 -4.59 18.58 3.38
CA ALA A 112 -3.26 19.19 3.38
C ALA A 112 -2.95 19.97 2.08
N VAL A 113 -3.72 19.73 1.00
CA VAL A 113 -3.63 20.49 -0.24
C VAL A 113 -4.45 21.76 -0.12
N CYS A 114 -3.81 22.92 -0.36
CA CYS A 114 -4.50 24.23 -0.35
C CYS A 114 -5.61 24.27 -1.41
N PRO A 115 -6.85 24.62 -1.04
CA PRO A 115 -7.96 24.72 -1.99
C PRO A 115 -7.75 25.71 -3.16
N ALA A 116 -6.88 26.70 -2.99
CA ALA A 116 -6.51 27.64 -4.03
C ALA A 116 -5.41 27.12 -4.97
N SER A 117 -4.85 25.95 -4.72
CA SER A 117 -3.77 25.37 -5.51
C SER A 117 -4.25 24.81 -6.85
N ARG A 118 -3.31 24.74 -7.82
CA ARG A 118 -3.54 24.06 -9.10
C ARG A 118 -3.86 22.57 -8.91
N GLN A 119 -3.24 21.93 -7.92
CA GLN A 119 -3.51 20.51 -7.58
C GLN A 119 -4.97 20.32 -7.20
N TYR A 120 -5.48 21.11 -6.27
CA TYR A 120 -6.87 21.02 -5.81
C TYR A 120 -7.86 21.32 -6.94
N SER A 121 -7.60 22.39 -7.72
CA SER A 121 -8.47 22.78 -8.84
C SER A 121 -8.56 21.69 -9.91
N ARG A 122 -7.42 21.02 -10.23
CA ARG A 122 -7.40 19.90 -11.18
C ARG A 122 -8.21 18.71 -10.65
N ALA A 123 -8.00 18.31 -9.40
CA ALA A 123 -8.74 17.21 -8.80
C ALA A 123 -10.24 17.50 -8.72
N ARG A 124 -10.61 18.73 -8.35
CA ARG A 124 -12.02 19.18 -8.34
C ARG A 124 -12.68 19.14 -9.72
N ALA A 125 -11.95 19.55 -10.75
CA ALA A 125 -12.46 19.49 -12.13
C ALA A 125 -12.70 18.04 -12.59
N ILE A 126 -11.81 17.10 -12.25
CA ILE A 126 -12.00 15.67 -12.50
C ILE A 126 -13.22 15.17 -11.73
N ALA A 127 -13.33 15.46 -10.44
CA ALA A 127 -14.43 15.01 -9.58
C ALA A 127 -15.79 15.51 -10.03
N ALA A 128 -15.87 16.68 -10.64
CA ALA A 128 -17.13 17.26 -11.15
C ALA A 128 -17.84 16.37 -12.19
N ALA A 129 -17.09 15.52 -12.91
CA ALA A 129 -17.65 14.56 -13.85
C ALA A 129 -18.17 13.27 -13.18
N PHE A 130 -17.96 13.11 -11.86
CA PHE A 130 -18.32 11.92 -11.08
C PHE A 130 -19.03 12.33 -9.78
N PRO A 131 -20.22 12.96 -9.86
CA PRO A 131 -20.89 13.56 -8.69
C PRO A 131 -21.31 12.55 -7.62
N GLN A 132 -21.37 11.26 -7.95
CA GLN A 132 -21.65 10.17 -7.01
C GLN A 132 -20.48 9.89 -6.05
N THR A 133 -19.27 10.37 -6.36
CA THR A 133 -18.10 10.19 -5.48
C THR A 133 -17.89 11.46 -4.65
N PRO A 134 -18.01 11.39 -3.31
CA PRO A 134 -17.81 12.54 -2.44
C PRO A 134 -16.41 13.15 -2.62
N PHE A 135 -16.32 14.45 -2.83
CA PHE A 135 -15.03 15.13 -2.97
C PHE A 135 -14.70 16.02 -1.76
N PRO A 136 -13.48 15.98 -1.20
CA PRO A 136 -12.38 15.09 -1.58
C PRO A 136 -12.40 13.73 -0.88
N SER A 137 -13.29 13.46 0.06
CA SER A 137 -13.26 12.30 0.96
C SER A 137 -13.34 10.93 0.27
N GLY A 138 -14.02 10.83 -0.86
CA GLY A 138 -14.12 9.61 -1.66
C GLY A 138 -13.00 9.43 -2.72
N TRP A 139 -12.02 10.35 -2.77
CA TRP A 139 -10.96 10.29 -3.76
C TRP A 139 -9.98 9.14 -3.45
N LYS A 140 -9.90 8.14 -4.34
CA LYS A 140 -8.98 7.00 -4.28
C LYS A 140 -7.74 7.17 -5.14
N ALA A 141 -7.88 7.90 -6.24
CA ALA A 141 -6.87 8.07 -7.29
C ALA A 141 -5.62 8.85 -6.83
N ASN A 142 -4.60 8.85 -7.69
CA ASN A 142 -3.46 9.76 -7.55
C ASN A 142 -3.81 11.18 -8.08
N ALA A 143 -2.81 12.05 -8.17
CA ALA A 143 -2.97 13.42 -8.65
C ALA A 143 -3.42 13.53 -10.13
N CYS A 144 -3.22 12.48 -10.93
CA CYS A 144 -3.63 12.40 -12.32
C CYS A 144 -5.04 11.83 -12.51
N GLY A 145 -5.71 11.43 -11.42
CA GLY A 145 -7.00 10.76 -11.49
C GLY A 145 -6.90 9.29 -11.90
N VAL A 146 -5.75 8.64 -11.67
CA VAL A 146 -5.51 7.22 -11.92
C VAL A 146 -5.65 6.44 -10.62
N ASP A 147 -6.41 5.37 -10.65
CA ASP A 147 -6.46 4.37 -9.56
C ASP A 147 -5.19 3.53 -9.63
N LEU A 148 -4.25 3.80 -8.71
CA LEU A 148 -2.93 3.15 -8.72
C LEU A 148 -2.99 1.64 -8.58
N ASN A 149 -4.03 1.11 -7.90
CA ASN A 149 -4.20 -0.34 -7.75
C ASN A 149 -4.92 -0.99 -8.95
N LEU A 150 -5.02 -0.26 -10.07
CA LEU A 150 -5.45 -0.74 -11.39
C LEU A 150 -4.41 -0.45 -12.48
N ASN A 151 -3.22 0.02 -12.12
CA ASN A 151 -2.21 0.49 -13.07
C ASN A 151 -1.02 -0.48 -13.23
N TYR A 152 -1.14 -1.75 -12.79
CA TYR A 152 -0.11 -2.78 -12.97
C TYR A 152 -0.40 -3.69 -14.17
N PRO A 153 0.63 -4.35 -14.74
CA PRO A 153 0.50 -5.07 -16.03
C PRO A 153 -0.46 -6.28 -16.03
N ALA A 154 -0.63 -6.96 -14.88
CA ALA A 154 -1.38 -8.21 -14.83
C ALA A 154 -2.87 -8.02 -15.16
N GLY A 155 -3.31 -8.45 -16.30
CA GLY A 155 -4.71 -8.30 -16.74
C GLY A 155 -5.12 -6.85 -17.03
N PHE A 156 -4.19 -5.93 -17.33
CA PHE A 156 -4.47 -4.51 -17.53
C PHE A 156 -5.52 -4.25 -18.62
N ALA A 157 -5.39 -4.89 -19.79
CA ALA A 157 -6.37 -4.73 -20.87
C ALA A 157 -7.79 -5.14 -20.44
N GLN A 158 -7.90 -6.21 -19.66
CA GLN A 158 -9.17 -6.68 -19.10
C GLN A 158 -9.74 -5.69 -18.08
N ALA A 159 -8.89 -5.16 -17.18
CA ALA A 159 -9.29 -4.11 -16.24
C ALA A 159 -9.83 -2.87 -16.98
N VAL A 160 -9.13 -2.40 -18.03
CA VAL A 160 -9.58 -1.28 -18.88
C VAL A 160 -10.97 -1.55 -19.48
N GLN A 161 -11.20 -2.74 -20.03
CA GLN A 161 -12.50 -3.09 -20.62
C GLN A 161 -13.62 -3.06 -19.57
N ILE A 162 -13.39 -3.68 -18.40
CA ILE A 162 -14.36 -3.72 -17.31
C ILE A 162 -14.66 -2.31 -16.81
N LYS A 163 -13.63 -1.51 -16.54
CA LYS A 163 -13.81 -0.16 -15.98
C LYS A 163 -14.43 0.80 -16.99
N ARG A 164 -14.10 0.69 -18.27
CA ARG A 164 -14.76 1.45 -19.34
C ARG A 164 -16.26 1.15 -19.44
N ALA A 165 -16.64 -0.13 -19.33
CA ALA A 165 -18.05 -0.53 -19.33
C ALA A 165 -18.83 0.04 -18.14
N LEU A 166 -18.14 0.37 -17.03
CA LEU A 166 -18.69 1.03 -15.84
C LEU A 166 -18.62 2.57 -15.90
N GLY A 167 -18.19 3.15 -17.04
CA GLY A 167 -18.12 4.61 -17.24
C GLY A 167 -16.80 5.27 -16.80
N PHE A 168 -15.76 4.49 -16.49
CA PHE A 168 -14.43 4.99 -16.11
C PHE A 168 -13.47 4.90 -17.31
N ASP A 169 -13.65 5.73 -18.31
CA ASP A 169 -12.84 5.78 -19.55
C ASP A 169 -11.87 6.96 -19.61
N ARG A 170 -11.81 7.76 -18.56
CA ARG A 170 -11.01 8.98 -18.42
C ARG A 170 -10.58 9.21 -16.97
N PRO A 171 -9.68 10.19 -16.69
CA PRO A 171 -9.30 10.54 -15.32
C PRO A 171 -10.52 10.66 -14.40
N ALA A 172 -10.49 9.93 -13.27
CA ALA A 172 -11.60 9.78 -12.34
C ALA A 172 -11.11 9.78 -10.88
N PRO A 173 -12.00 10.04 -9.92
CA PRO A 173 -11.67 9.92 -8.50
C PRO A 173 -11.29 8.50 -8.07
N CYS A 174 -11.71 7.48 -8.81
CA CYS A 174 -11.41 6.06 -8.60
C CYS A 174 -11.63 5.27 -9.90
N ASN A 175 -11.22 4.01 -9.93
CA ASN A 175 -11.55 3.05 -10.98
C ASN A 175 -11.00 3.34 -12.39
N TRP A 176 -10.31 4.42 -12.65
CA TRP A 176 -9.64 4.63 -13.94
C TRP A 176 -8.21 4.09 -13.90
N PRO A 177 -7.87 3.10 -14.75
CA PRO A 177 -6.58 2.42 -14.70
C PRO A 177 -5.40 3.19 -15.34
N GLY A 178 -5.64 4.34 -15.96
CA GLY A 178 -4.65 5.03 -16.78
C GLY A 178 -4.70 4.62 -18.25
N HIS A 179 -3.70 5.05 -19.04
CA HIS A 179 -3.63 4.75 -20.48
C HIS A 179 -2.87 3.47 -20.76
N THR A 180 -1.78 3.24 -20.05
CA THR A 180 -0.92 2.04 -20.17
C THR A 180 -0.49 1.56 -18.77
N PRO A 181 -0.14 0.28 -18.62
CA PRO A 181 0.34 -0.19 -17.32
C PRO A 181 1.64 0.53 -16.95
N LEU A 182 1.77 0.86 -15.67
CA LEU A 182 2.92 1.57 -15.08
C LEU A 182 3.18 2.96 -15.70
N ASP A 183 2.15 3.61 -16.24
CA ASP A 183 2.27 4.98 -16.75
C ASP A 183 2.27 6.05 -15.63
N GLN A 184 2.02 5.64 -14.40
CA GLN A 184 2.10 6.53 -13.24
C GLN A 184 3.46 6.41 -12.56
N ARG A 185 4.00 7.54 -12.11
CA ARG A 185 5.31 7.61 -11.45
C ARG A 185 5.38 6.73 -10.21
N GLU A 186 4.29 6.68 -9.45
CA GLU A 186 4.16 5.91 -8.22
C GLU A 186 4.23 4.40 -8.50
N THR A 187 3.45 3.91 -9.46
CA THR A 187 3.41 2.49 -9.81
C THR A 187 4.70 2.04 -10.49
N ALA A 188 5.28 2.87 -11.36
CA ALA A 188 6.57 2.61 -11.99
C ALA A 188 7.70 2.51 -10.96
N ALA A 189 7.75 3.44 -9.99
CA ALA A 189 8.76 3.43 -8.93
C ALA A 189 8.63 2.21 -8.01
N LEU A 190 7.39 1.86 -7.61
CA LEU A 190 7.15 0.69 -6.76
C LEU A 190 7.44 -0.61 -7.50
N ALA A 191 7.09 -0.71 -8.78
CA ALA A 191 7.40 -1.87 -9.62
C ALA A 191 8.92 -2.05 -9.76
N ALA A 192 9.66 -0.99 -10.05
CA ALA A 192 11.12 -1.02 -10.15
C ALA A 192 11.79 -1.42 -8.83
N LEU A 193 11.29 -0.92 -7.70
CA LEU A 193 11.74 -1.35 -6.37
C LEU A 193 11.48 -2.85 -6.17
N THR A 194 10.27 -3.31 -6.48
CA THR A 194 9.85 -4.71 -6.30
C THR A 194 10.70 -5.67 -7.13
N GLU A 195 10.97 -5.33 -8.39
CA GLU A 195 11.88 -6.08 -9.27
C GLU A 195 13.29 -6.17 -8.66
N LYS A 196 13.83 -5.05 -8.19
CA LYS A 196 15.16 -4.99 -7.57
C LYS A 196 15.23 -5.80 -6.27
N LEU A 197 14.22 -5.73 -5.44
CA LEU A 197 14.15 -6.45 -4.17
C LEU A 197 13.89 -7.95 -4.39
N SER A 198 13.12 -8.30 -5.40
CA SER A 198 12.63 -9.67 -5.63
C SER A 198 12.13 -10.31 -4.31
N PRO A 199 11.11 -9.74 -3.64
CA PRO A 199 10.70 -10.19 -2.32
C PRO A 199 10.10 -11.61 -2.37
N HIS A 200 10.15 -12.33 -1.25
CA HIS A 200 9.56 -13.67 -1.12
C HIS A 200 8.04 -13.59 -0.97
N CYS A 201 7.55 -12.51 -0.37
CA CYS A 201 6.13 -12.18 -0.33
C CYS A 201 5.93 -10.67 -0.23
N THR A 202 4.72 -10.22 -0.56
CA THR A 202 4.29 -8.84 -0.38
C THR A 202 2.94 -8.77 0.30
N VAL A 203 2.74 -7.72 1.12
CA VAL A 203 1.44 -7.38 1.70
C VAL A 203 1.14 -5.93 1.38
N ALA A 204 0.02 -5.70 0.69
CA ALA A 204 -0.49 -4.38 0.42
C ALA A 204 -1.69 -4.10 1.34
N LEU A 205 -1.60 -3.02 2.12
CA LEU A 205 -2.62 -2.67 3.08
C LEU A 205 -3.69 -1.79 2.44
N HIS A 206 -4.94 -2.20 2.62
CA HIS A 206 -6.13 -1.50 2.18
C HIS A 206 -7.10 -1.29 3.35
N THR A 207 -8.18 -0.55 3.15
CA THR A 207 -9.30 -0.46 4.08
C THR A 207 -10.56 -1.04 3.45
N GLN A 208 -11.57 -1.32 4.31
CA GLN A 208 -12.86 -1.90 3.98
C GLN A 208 -12.79 -3.40 3.65
N GLY A 209 -13.79 -4.17 4.09
CA GLY A 209 -14.01 -5.56 3.72
C GLY A 209 -13.60 -6.60 4.74
N GLN A 210 -12.61 -6.41 5.60
CA GLN A 210 -12.07 -7.45 6.51
C GLN A 210 -11.74 -8.75 5.76
N GLU A 211 -11.09 -8.60 4.59
CA GLU A 211 -10.82 -9.68 3.65
C GLU A 211 -9.34 -9.74 3.29
N ILE A 212 -8.82 -10.94 3.07
CA ILE A 212 -7.47 -11.20 2.61
C ILE A 212 -7.56 -11.87 1.25
N TYR A 213 -7.05 -11.20 0.20
CA TYR A 213 -6.97 -11.76 -1.14
C TYR A 213 -5.58 -12.36 -1.37
N TRP A 214 -5.48 -13.63 -1.74
CA TRP A 214 -4.20 -14.33 -1.85
C TRP A 214 -3.90 -14.94 -3.23
N ARG A 215 -4.90 -14.97 -4.12
CA ARG A 215 -4.79 -15.59 -5.45
C ARG A 215 -4.84 -14.57 -6.57
N TYR A 216 -4.30 -14.97 -7.70
CA TYR A 216 -4.50 -14.33 -9.00
C TYR A 216 -4.37 -15.38 -10.12
N GLY A 217 -5.33 -15.42 -11.06
CA GLY A 217 -5.39 -16.42 -12.11
C GLY A 217 -5.35 -17.85 -11.54
N ASP A 218 -4.57 -18.71 -12.16
CA ASP A 218 -4.43 -20.12 -11.76
C ASP A 218 -3.38 -20.35 -10.67
N TYR A 219 -2.79 -19.28 -10.12
CA TYR A 219 -1.84 -19.41 -9.02
C TYR A 219 -2.54 -19.94 -7.76
N ALA A 220 -2.14 -21.13 -7.34
CA ALA A 220 -2.71 -21.85 -6.21
C ALA A 220 -1.61 -22.56 -5.40
N ASP A 221 -0.56 -21.82 -5.01
CA ASP A 221 0.53 -22.33 -4.17
C ASP A 221 0.01 -22.63 -2.75
N PRO A 222 0.13 -23.86 -2.25
CA PRO A 222 -0.27 -24.23 -0.89
C PRO A 222 0.44 -23.38 0.19
N ALA A 223 1.68 -22.97 -0.03
CA ALA A 223 2.41 -22.13 0.92
C ALA A 223 1.82 -20.71 0.98
N ALA A 224 1.33 -20.18 -0.16
CA ALA A 224 0.63 -18.89 -0.18
C ALA A 224 -0.73 -18.97 0.51
N GLN A 225 -1.44 -20.08 0.32
CA GLN A 225 -2.69 -20.32 1.03
C GLN A 225 -2.47 -20.43 2.54
N ALA A 226 -1.52 -21.23 2.99
CA ALA A 226 -1.19 -21.38 4.40
C ALA A 226 -0.77 -20.05 5.05
N LEU A 227 -0.04 -19.18 4.33
CA LEU A 227 0.28 -17.84 4.80
C LEU A 227 -0.98 -16.98 4.94
N GLY A 228 -1.88 -17.04 3.95
CA GLY A 228 -3.17 -16.34 3.98
C GLY A 228 -4.04 -16.79 5.14
N GLU A 229 -4.10 -18.10 5.43
CA GLU A 229 -4.84 -18.69 6.56
C GLU A 229 -4.27 -18.21 7.90
N GLN A 230 -2.95 -18.20 8.07
CA GLN A 230 -2.30 -17.66 9.28
C GLN A 230 -2.59 -16.17 9.47
N MET A 231 -2.63 -15.39 8.39
CA MET A 231 -3.00 -13.98 8.46
C MET A 231 -4.49 -13.80 8.81
N ALA A 232 -5.37 -14.66 8.29
CA ALA A 232 -6.79 -14.66 8.59
C ALA A 232 -7.03 -14.99 10.08
N ASP A 233 -6.39 -16.03 10.59
CA ASP A 233 -6.46 -16.42 12.01
C ASP A 233 -5.98 -15.32 12.95
N ALA A 234 -4.86 -14.66 12.59
CA ALA A 234 -4.29 -13.60 13.41
C ALA A 234 -5.09 -12.30 13.39
N SER A 235 -5.85 -12.04 12.32
CA SER A 235 -6.60 -10.79 12.12
C SER A 235 -8.10 -10.91 12.36
N GLY A 236 -8.63 -12.13 12.34
CA GLY A 236 -10.07 -12.40 12.30
C GLY A 236 -10.72 -12.09 10.95
N TYR A 237 -9.91 -11.92 9.88
CA TYR A 237 -10.41 -11.61 8.53
C TYR A 237 -10.69 -12.85 7.71
N SER A 238 -11.57 -12.71 6.72
CA SER A 238 -11.91 -13.81 5.81
C SER A 238 -10.86 -13.95 4.70
N LEU A 239 -10.36 -15.17 4.50
CA LEU A 239 -9.55 -15.48 3.32
C LEU A 239 -10.49 -15.70 2.11
N THR A 240 -10.37 -14.86 1.08
CA THR A 240 -11.35 -14.82 -0.02
C THR A 240 -10.71 -14.40 -1.36
N HIS A 241 -11.55 -14.19 -2.36
CA HIS A 241 -11.17 -13.75 -3.69
C HIS A 241 -11.83 -12.42 -4.03
N PRO A 242 -11.14 -11.51 -4.75
CA PRO A 242 -11.75 -10.27 -5.19
C PRO A 242 -12.92 -10.55 -6.15
N ALA A 243 -13.92 -9.68 -6.12
CA ALA A 243 -14.99 -9.71 -7.10
C ALA A 243 -14.41 -9.59 -8.53
N PRO A 244 -15.03 -10.20 -9.57
CA PRO A 244 -14.51 -10.18 -10.95
C PRO A 244 -14.15 -8.79 -11.47
N GLY A 245 -14.89 -7.75 -11.06
CA GLY A 245 -14.65 -6.36 -11.43
C GLY A 245 -13.42 -5.72 -10.78
N SER A 246 -12.78 -6.39 -9.81
CA SER A 246 -11.62 -5.91 -9.06
C SER A 246 -10.43 -6.89 -9.09
N ALA A 247 -10.48 -7.90 -9.93
CA ALA A 247 -9.55 -9.02 -9.95
C ALA A 247 -8.37 -8.86 -10.92
N ASN A 248 -8.10 -7.64 -11.42
CA ASN A 248 -7.05 -7.42 -12.42
C ASN A 248 -6.34 -6.10 -12.20
N ALA A 249 -5.10 -6.04 -12.66
CA ALA A 249 -4.22 -4.88 -12.69
C ALA A 249 -3.86 -4.30 -11.31
N GLY A 250 -4.10 -5.02 -10.23
CA GLY A 250 -3.65 -4.67 -8.89
C GLY A 250 -2.16 -4.99 -8.66
N PHE A 251 -1.57 -4.34 -7.66
CA PHE A 251 -0.17 -4.61 -7.26
C PHE A 251 0.05 -6.10 -6.91
N LYS A 252 -0.85 -6.67 -6.13
CA LYS A 252 -0.84 -8.11 -5.80
C LYS A 252 -0.91 -8.99 -7.04
N ASP A 253 -1.83 -8.67 -7.96
CA ASP A 253 -2.07 -9.46 -9.15
C ASP A 253 -0.81 -9.50 -10.02
N TRP A 254 -0.19 -8.34 -10.23
CA TRP A 254 1.08 -8.24 -10.94
C TRP A 254 2.21 -8.98 -10.21
N PHE A 255 2.30 -8.84 -8.89
CA PHE A 255 3.34 -9.51 -8.11
C PHE A 255 3.24 -11.04 -8.24
N ILE A 256 2.04 -11.60 -8.09
CA ILE A 256 1.80 -13.03 -8.25
C ILE A 256 2.10 -13.48 -9.67
N ALA A 257 1.59 -12.78 -10.68
CA ALA A 257 1.82 -13.12 -12.08
C ALA A 257 3.31 -13.07 -12.46
N ARG A 258 4.04 -12.10 -11.89
CA ARG A 258 5.45 -11.85 -12.24
C ARG A 258 6.43 -12.77 -11.53
N PHE A 259 6.18 -13.09 -10.27
CA PHE A 259 7.14 -13.79 -9.41
C PHE A 259 6.69 -15.19 -9.02
N ALA A 260 5.45 -15.58 -9.24
CA ALA A 260 4.83 -16.81 -8.73
C ALA A 260 5.09 -16.99 -7.22
N ARG A 261 4.83 -15.94 -6.44
CA ARG A 261 5.07 -15.88 -4.99
C ARG A 261 3.87 -15.27 -4.28
N PRO A 262 3.73 -15.50 -2.95
CA PRO A 262 2.62 -14.97 -2.17
C PRO A 262 2.51 -13.44 -2.24
N GLY A 263 1.36 -12.95 -2.70
CA GLY A 263 0.96 -11.54 -2.62
C GLY A 263 -0.38 -11.46 -1.92
N CYS A 264 -0.45 -10.74 -0.79
CA CYS A 264 -1.65 -10.60 0.00
C CYS A 264 -2.00 -9.12 0.19
N PRO A 265 -3.03 -8.57 -0.43
CA PRO A 265 -3.68 -7.37 0.09
C PRO A 265 -4.47 -7.77 1.33
N ALA A 266 -4.20 -7.12 2.43
CA ALA A 266 -4.92 -7.27 3.67
C ALA A 266 -5.47 -5.93 4.12
N PRO A 267 -6.77 -5.77 4.38
CA PRO A 267 -7.27 -4.66 5.17
C PRO A 267 -6.74 -4.79 6.59
N MET A 268 -6.61 -3.68 7.30
CA MET A 268 -6.01 -3.70 8.63
C MET A 268 -7.04 -3.47 9.71
N PHE A 269 -6.93 -4.31 10.74
CA PHE A 269 -7.42 -4.00 12.07
C PHE A 269 -6.20 -3.74 12.98
N TRP A 270 -6.19 -2.60 13.67
CA TRP A 270 -5.27 -2.36 14.77
C TRP A 270 -5.99 -2.74 16.05
N PRO A 271 -5.47 -3.66 16.87
CA PRO A 271 -6.09 -3.95 18.16
C PRO A 271 -6.18 -2.64 18.95
N THR A 272 -7.35 -2.34 19.50
CA THR A 272 -7.55 -1.21 20.38
C THR A 272 -6.65 -1.36 21.62
N LYS A 273 -6.46 -0.29 22.40
CA LYS A 273 -5.68 -0.38 23.63
C LYS A 273 -6.26 -1.44 24.58
N ALA A 274 -7.59 -1.62 24.58
CA ALA A 274 -8.27 -2.64 25.36
C ALA A 274 -7.94 -4.07 24.92
N ASP A 275 -7.77 -4.29 23.61
CA ASP A 275 -7.42 -5.62 23.07
C ASP A 275 -5.94 -5.97 23.33
N ARG A 276 -5.07 -4.97 23.54
CA ARG A 276 -3.65 -5.17 23.85
C ARG A 276 -3.40 -5.53 25.31
N ASP A 277 -4.29 -5.15 26.21
CA ASP A 277 -4.19 -5.43 27.64
C ASP A 277 -4.72 -6.83 28.00
N CYS A 278 -5.23 -7.60 27.02
CA CYS A 278 -5.73 -8.97 27.14
C CYS A 278 -4.79 -10.05 26.55
N ILE A 279 -3.61 -9.67 26.01
CA ILE A 279 -2.57 -10.56 25.50
C ILE A 279 -1.30 -10.38 26.35
#